data_ccc12032d99f599651233420e8d22d14
#
_entry.id   ccc12032d99f599651233420e8d22d14
#
_cell.length_a   1.000
_cell.length_b   1.000
_cell.length_c   1.000
_cell.angle_alpha   90.00
_cell.angle_beta   90.00
_cell.angle_gamma   90.00
#
_symmetry.space_group_name_H-M   'P 1'
#
loop_
_entity.id
_entity.type
_entity.pdbx_description
1 polymer ?
#
loop_
_entity_poly.entity_id
_entity_poly.type
_entity_poly.pdbx_seq_one_letter_code
_entity_poly.pdbx_strand_id
1 'polypeptide(L)'
;MIEQDFIMLIMNCKKYVKKAQFQKMTWLPKIPAYLRFYHVIGDETLDSAFKFDDANNVLWVKVADDYNSLPKKVIAAYEAIYDTFQFKYMFKTDDDQILVNPKFFDTITGLITSINPPPHYGGYI
;
A
#
# COMPACT_ATOMS: atom_id res chain seq x y z
N MET A 1 7.49 16.82 4.71
CA MET A 1 7.19 15.45 4.26
C MET A 1 7.62 14.43 5.31
N ILE A 2 6.87 13.35 5.40
CA ILE A 2 7.18 12.24 6.30
C ILE A 2 8.19 11.31 5.60
N GLU A 3 9.29 10.99 6.26
CA GLU A 3 10.27 10.04 5.73
C GLU A 3 9.84 8.61 6.04
N GLN A 4 9.75 7.79 4.99
CA GLN A 4 9.39 6.39 5.10
C GLN A 4 9.96 5.64 3.89
N ASP A 5 11.06 4.92 4.08
CA ASP A 5 11.79 4.32 2.97
C ASP A 5 10.96 3.30 2.17
N PHE A 6 10.16 2.50 2.86
CA PHE A 6 9.37 1.43 2.23
C PHE A 6 7.90 1.57 2.58
N ILE A 7 7.07 1.62 1.54
CA ILE A 7 5.61 1.76 1.69
C ILE A 7 4.94 0.69 0.84
N MET A 8 3.95 0.00 1.41
CA MET A 8 3.16 -1.01 0.71
C MET A 8 1.71 -0.54 0.60
N LEU A 9 1.19 -0.55 -0.62
CA LEU A 9 -0.22 -0.24 -0.90
C LEU A 9 -0.94 -1.53 -1.24
N ILE A 10 -2.01 -1.82 -0.52
CA ILE A 10 -2.85 -2.99 -0.73
C ILE A 10 -4.17 -2.51 -1.31
N MET A 11 -4.45 -2.84 -2.58
CA MET A 11 -5.69 -2.43 -3.23
C MET A 11 -6.87 -3.17 -2.60
N ASN A 12 -7.84 -2.42 -2.09
CA ASN A 12 -9.03 -2.93 -1.42
C ASN A 12 -10.26 -2.15 -1.89
N CYS A 13 -11.43 -2.45 -1.35
CA CYS A 13 -12.65 -1.67 -1.56
C CYS A 13 -13.59 -1.89 -0.37
N LYS A 14 -14.60 -1.03 -0.24
CA LYS A 14 -15.58 -1.13 0.85
C LYS A 14 -16.29 -2.49 0.86
N LYS A 15 -16.58 -3.03 -0.32
CA LYS A 15 -17.25 -4.33 -0.46
C LYS A 15 -16.42 -5.48 0.13
N TYR A 16 -15.10 -5.37 0.08
CA TYR A 16 -14.19 -6.43 0.51
C TYR A 16 -13.36 -6.03 1.73
N VAL A 17 -13.87 -5.17 2.58
CA VAL A 17 -13.17 -4.73 3.78
C VAL A 17 -12.82 -5.91 4.71
N LYS A 18 -13.59 -6.98 4.67
CA LYS A 18 -13.31 -8.19 5.45
C LYS A 18 -12.00 -8.87 5.02
N LYS A 19 -11.65 -8.79 3.73
CA LYS A 19 -10.35 -9.30 3.26
C LYS A 19 -9.19 -8.52 3.88
N ALA A 20 -9.33 -7.20 3.97
CA ALA A 20 -8.34 -6.36 4.63
C ALA A 20 -8.21 -6.71 6.11
N GLN A 21 -9.33 -6.92 6.80
CA GLN A 21 -9.34 -7.35 8.20
C GLN A 21 -8.65 -8.69 8.40
N PHE A 22 -8.90 -9.65 7.50
CA PHE A 22 -8.24 -10.95 7.53
C PHE A 22 -6.72 -10.80 7.40
N GLN A 23 -6.24 -9.96 6.49
CA GLN A 23 -4.80 -9.69 6.35
C GLN A 23 -4.22 -9.08 7.61
N LYS A 24 -4.92 -8.12 8.23
CA LYS A 24 -4.49 -7.49 9.48
C LYS A 24 -4.45 -8.47 10.66
N MET A 25 -5.27 -9.51 10.62
CA MET A 25 -5.30 -10.54 11.67
C MET A 25 -4.28 -11.65 11.45
N THR A 26 -3.80 -11.84 10.23
CA THR A 26 -2.94 -12.97 9.88
C THR A 26 -1.49 -12.56 9.68
N TRP A 27 -1.15 -11.93 8.56
CA TRP A 27 0.26 -11.70 8.22
C TRP A 27 0.73 -10.26 8.34
N LEU A 28 -0.15 -9.26 8.26
CA LEU A 28 0.27 -7.87 8.38
C LEU A 28 0.96 -7.53 9.71
N PRO A 29 0.56 -8.09 10.87
CA PRO A 29 1.30 -7.85 12.10
C PRO A 29 2.74 -8.36 12.10
N LYS A 30 3.09 -9.22 11.15
CA LYS A 30 4.41 -9.86 11.06
C LYS A 30 5.34 -9.17 10.07
N ILE A 31 4.88 -8.13 9.37
CA ILE A 31 5.75 -7.41 8.43
C ILE A 31 6.80 -6.60 9.20
N PRO A 32 7.95 -6.30 8.57
CA PRO A 32 8.99 -5.51 9.23
C PRO A 32 8.50 -4.12 9.67
N ALA A 33 9.03 -3.63 10.78
CA ALA A 33 8.66 -2.33 11.32
C ALA A 33 9.01 -1.16 10.37
N TYR A 34 10.00 -1.35 9.50
CA TYR A 34 10.40 -0.32 8.52
C TYR A 34 9.44 -0.20 7.33
N LEU A 35 8.50 -1.13 7.18
CA LEU A 35 7.52 -1.16 6.09
C LEU A 35 6.19 -0.61 6.58
N ARG A 36 5.79 0.54 6.02
CA ARG A 36 4.47 1.12 6.29
C ARG A 36 3.49 0.61 5.25
N PHE A 37 2.27 0.28 5.67
CA PHE A 37 1.26 -0.19 4.73
C PHE A 37 -0.05 0.59 4.86
N TYR A 38 -0.80 0.62 3.78
CA TYR A 38 -2.17 1.13 3.74
C TYR A 38 -3.02 0.26 2.84
N HIS A 39 -4.24 -0.02 3.29
CA HIS A 39 -5.29 -0.52 2.39
C HIS A 39 -5.89 0.68 1.67
N VAL A 40 -5.96 0.63 0.34
CA VAL A 40 -6.45 1.73 -0.49
C VAL A 40 -7.91 1.50 -0.83
N ILE A 41 -8.77 2.44 -0.44
CA ILE A 41 -10.22 2.35 -0.66
C ILE A 41 -10.69 3.63 -1.33
N GLY A 42 -11.56 3.49 -2.34
CA GLY A 42 -12.15 4.62 -3.03
C GLY A 42 -13.34 5.21 -2.29
N ASP A 43 -13.47 6.54 -2.33
CA ASP A 43 -14.63 7.26 -1.80
C ASP A 43 -14.80 8.57 -2.56
N GLU A 44 -15.77 8.62 -3.47
CA GLU A 44 -16.04 9.80 -4.29
C GLU A 44 -16.54 11.00 -3.47
N THR A 45 -16.98 10.77 -2.23
CA THR A 45 -17.55 11.82 -1.37
C THR A 45 -16.51 12.55 -0.53
N LEU A 46 -15.23 12.22 -0.66
CA LEU A 46 -14.17 12.91 0.07
C LEU A 46 -14.14 14.40 -0.25
N ASP A 47 -13.86 15.22 0.76
CA ASP A 47 -13.67 16.67 0.59
C ASP A 47 -12.34 17.03 -0.06
N SER A 48 -11.37 16.11 -0.01
CA SER A 48 -10.04 16.29 -0.58
C SER A 48 -9.70 15.13 -1.52
N ALA A 49 -8.60 15.24 -2.25
CA ALA A 49 -8.18 14.21 -3.19
C ALA A 49 -7.87 12.88 -2.50
N PHE A 50 -7.39 12.93 -1.26
CA PHE A 50 -7.08 11.75 -0.46
C PHE A 50 -7.16 12.07 1.02
N LYS A 51 -7.22 11.00 1.84
CA LYS A 51 -7.20 11.11 3.30
C LYS A 51 -6.51 9.87 3.87
N PHE A 52 -5.51 10.08 4.74
CA PHE A 52 -4.86 9.02 5.48
C PHE A 52 -5.57 8.77 6.81
N ASP A 53 -5.94 7.53 7.06
CA ASP A 53 -6.44 7.06 8.36
C ASP A 53 -5.36 6.16 8.96
N ASP A 54 -4.41 6.75 9.67
CA ASP A 54 -3.28 6.00 10.22
C ASP A 54 -3.69 5.05 11.35
N ALA A 55 -4.78 5.33 12.04
CA ALA A 55 -5.27 4.45 13.11
C ALA A 55 -5.73 3.09 12.55
N ASN A 56 -6.28 3.08 11.33
CA ASN A 56 -6.79 1.87 10.69
C ASN A 56 -5.95 1.43 9.49
N ASN A 57 -4.84 2.11 9.19
CA ASN A 57 -3.98 1.83 8.04
C ASN A 57 -4.76 1.86 6.73
N VAL A 58 -5.58 2.87 6.53
CA VAL A 58 -6.37 3.06 5.32
C VAL A 58 -5.98 4.36 4.63
N LEU A 59 -5.81 4.29 3.33
CA LEU A 59 -5.68 5.45 2.46
C LEU A 59 -6.96 5.57 1.63
N TRP A 60 -7.75 6.60 1.92
CA TRP A 60 -8.95 6.93 1.16
C TRP A 60 -8.57 7.81 -0.01
N VAL A 61 -9.05 7.48 -1.20
CA VAL A 61 -8.82 8.28 -2.40
C VAL A 61 -10.16 8.67 -3.04
N LYS A 62 -10.21 9.87 -3.61
CA LYS A 62 -11.46 10.42 -4.17
C LYS A 62 -11.70 9.88 -5.57
N VAL A 63 -12.02 8.61 -5.67
CA VAL A 63 -12.38 7.92 -6.92
C VAL A 63 -13.49 6.92 -6.63
N ALA A 64 -14.18 6.48 -7.69
CA ALA A 64 -15.16 5.41 -7.56
C ALA A 64 -14.50 4.14 -7.04
N ASP A 65 -15.23 3.39 -6.21
CA ASP A 65 -14.70 2.21 -5.52
C ASP A 65 -15.10 0.90 -6.21
N ASP A 66 -15.22 0.93 -7.53
CA ASP A 66 -15.56 -0.24 -8.33
C ASP A 66 -14.33 -0.80 -9.04
N TYR A 67 -14.48 -1.99 -9.62
CA TYR A 67 -13.40 -2.67 -10.33
C TYR A 67 -12.92 -1.88 -11.55
N ASN A 68 -13.84 -1.24 -12.28
CA ASN A 68 -13.49 -0.48 -13.48
C ASN A 68 -12.68 0.78 -13.18
N SER A 69 -12.75 1.26 -11.94
CA SER A 69 -12.00 2.43 -11.48
C SER A 69 -10.65 2.07 -10.84
N LEU A 70 -10.26 0.80 -10.86
CA LEU A 70 -9.00 0.37 -10.25
C LEU A 70 -7.78 1.13 -10.77
N PRO A 71 -7.61 1.37 -12.09
CA PRO A 71 -6.47 2.16 -12.57
C PRO A 71 -6.43 3.58 -11.98
N LYS A 72 -7.59 4.24 -11.88
CA LYS A 72 -7.69 5.57 -11.27
C LYS A 72 -7.36 5.55 -9.79
N LYS A 73 -7.80 4.50 -9.09
CA LYS A 73 -7.51 4.30 -7.67
C LYS A 73 -6.01 4.15 -7.43
N VAL A 74 -5.32 3.37 -8.26
CA VAL A 74 -3.88 3.17 -8.16
C VAL A 74 -3.13 4.50 -8.38
N ILE A 75 -3.49 5.25 -9.41
CA ILE A 75 -2.86 6.55 -9.71
C ILE A 75 -3.09 7.53 -8.55
N ALA A 76 -4.32 7.63 -8.05
CA ALA A 76 -4.65 8.52 -6.94
C ALA A 76 -3.87 8.15 -5.67
N ALA A 77 -3.71 6.85 -5.40
CA ALA A 77 -2.93 6.38 -4.26
C ALA A 77 -1.45 6.75 -4.40
N TYR A 78 -0.88 6.58 -5.58
CA TYR A 78 0.51 6.97 -5.84
C TYR A 78 0.71 8.47 -5.65
N GLU A 79 -0.20 9.29 -6.16
CA GLU A 79 -0.13 10.74 -5.98
C GLU A 79 -0.19 11.12 -4.50
N ALA A 80 -1.07 10.48 -3.72
CA ALA A 80 -1.17 10.72 -2.28
C ALA A 80 0.14 10.41 -1.56
N ILE A 81 0.80 9.32 -1.93
CA ILE A 81 2.10 8.94 -1.35
C ILE A 81 3.18 9.94 -1.75
N TYR A 82 3.24 10.32 -3.03
CA TYR A 82 4.22 11.32 -3.49
C TYR A 82 4.06 12.66 -2.79
N ASP A 83 2.83 13.08 -2.53
CA ASP A 83 2.56 14.38 -1.88
C ASP A 83 2.85 14.37 -0.38
N THR A 84 2.86 13.20 0.25
CA THR A 84 2.90 13.08 1.72
C THR A 84 4.23 12.53 2.23
N PHE A 85 4.83 11.60 1.51
CA PHE A 85 6.02 10.87 1.97
C PHE A 85 7.22 11.12 1.10
N GLN A 86 8.40 11.13 1.74
CA GLN A 86 9.67 10.96 1.08
C GLN A 86 10.04 9.48 1.21
N PHE A 87 9.98 8.73 0.12
CA PHE A 87 10.18 7.28 0.15
C PHE A 87 11.19 6.85 -0.92
N LYS A 88 11.76 5.65 -0.74
CA LYS A 88 12.66 5.04 -1.71
C LYS A 88 11.94 4.04 -2.59
N TYR A 89 11.11 3.20 -2.01
CA TYR A 89 10.43 2.12 -2.72
C TYR A 89 8.98 2.01 -2.28
N MET A 90 8.12 1.74 -3.24
CA MET A 90 6.70 1.52 -3.01
C MET A 90 6.30 0.17 -3.61
N PHE A 91 5.63 -0.66 -2.82
CA PHE A 91 5.12 -1.94 -3.24
C PHE A 91 3.61 -1.86 -3.38
N LYS A 92 3.09 -2.52 -4.41
CA LYS A 92 1.65 -2.63 -4.63
C LYS A 92 1.26 -4.10 -4.62
N THR A 93 0.17 -4.42 -3.93
CA THR A 93 -0.38 -5.77 -3.90
C THR A 93 -1.90 -5.72 -3.81
N ASP A 94 -2.56 -6.88 -3.86
CA ASP A 94 -4.00 -7.00 -3.77
C ASP A 94 -4.44 -7.54 -2.42
N ASP A 95 -5.72 -7.38 -2.10
CA ASP A 95 -6.30 -7.73 -0.81
C ASP A 95 -6.49 -9.23 -0.59
N ASP A 96 -6.27 -10.04 -1.61
CA ASP A 96 -6.34 -11.50 -1.54
C ASP A 96 -4.98 -12.18 -1.39
N GLN A 97 -3.91 -11.40 -1.27
CA GLN A 97 -2.57 -11.95 -1.07
C GLN A 97 -2.36 -12.41 0.38
N ILE A 98 -1.66 -13.53 0.53
CA ILE A 98 -1.28 -14.09 1.83
C ILE A 98 0.24 -14.22 1.86
N LEU A 99 0.85 -13.71 2.93
CA LEU A 99 2.28 -13.86 3.13
C LEU A 99 2.55 -15.16 3.89
N VAL A 100 3.20 -16.11 3.23
CA VAL A 100 3.55 -17.40 3.83
C VAL A 100 4.82 -17.29 4.67
N ASN A 101 5.82 -16.54 4.20
CA ASN A 101 7.09 -16.37 4.89
C ASN A 101 7.26 -14.91 5.35
N PRO A 102 7.25 -14.63 6.66
CA PRO A 102 7.39 -13.26 7.15
C PRO A 102 8.74 -12.61 6.84
N LYS A 103 9.76 -13.40 6.47
CA LYS A 103 11.07 -12.87 6.05
C LYS A 103 11.11 -12.44 4.59
N PHE A 104 10.01 -12.60 3.85
CA PHE A 104 9.94 -12.26 2.43
C PHE A 104 10.34 -10.79 2.18
N PHE A 105 9.81 -9.87 2.98
CA PHE A 105 10.11 -8.45 2.81
C PHE A 105 11.57 -8.13 3.08
N ASP A 106 12.19 -8.75 4.08
CA ASP A 106 13.63 -8.56 4.35
C ASP A 106 14.46 -9.02 3.17
N THR A 107 14.12 -10.15 2.56
CA THR A 107 14.80 -10.66 1.38
C THR A 107 14.64 -9.71 0.19
N ILE A 108 13.41 -9.26 -0.09
CA ILE A 108 13.13 -8.36 -1.21
C ILE A 108 13.83 -7.02 -1.03
N THR A 109 13.75 -6.42 0.15
CA THR A 109 14.40 -5.13 0.39
C THR A 109 15.91 -5.24 0.32
N GLY A 110 16.49 -6.34 0.79
CA GLY A 110 17.92 -6.60 0.66
C GLY A 110 18.35 -6.71 -0.81
N LEU A 111 17.59 -7.42 -1.64
CA LEU A 111 17.86 -7.53 -3.07
C LEU A 111 17.76 -6.18 -3.78
N ILE A 112 16.70 -5.42 -3.51
CA ILE A 112 16.48 -4.11 -4.14
C ILE A 112 17.62 -3.15 -3.78
N THR A 113 18.01 -3.09 -2.51
CA THR A 113 19.05 -2.17 -2.06
C THR A 113 20.44 -2.57 -2.51
N SER A 114 20.66 -3.83 -2.89
CA SER A 114 21.94 -4.33 -3.40
C SER A 114 22.13 -4.08 -4.89
N ILE A 115 21.09 -3.74 -5.63
CA ILE A 115 21.16 -3.42 -7.06
C ILE A 115 21.73 -2.01 -7.25
N ASN A 116 22.65 -1.85 -8.20
CA ASN A 116 23.26 -0.56 -8.48
C ASN A 116 23.13 -0.23 -9.97
N PRO A 117 22.32 0.80 -10.41
CA PRO A 117 21.49 1.64 -9.54
C PRO A 117 20.27 0.88 -9.02
N PRO A 118 19.79 1.23 -7.82
CA PRO A 118 18.58 0.58 -7.31
C PRO A 118 17.35 0.93 -8.16
N PRO A 119 16.39 0.02 -8.30
CA PRO A 119 15.17 0.32 -9.05
C PRO A 119 14.31 1.34 -8.31
N HIS A 120 13.64 2.24 -9.05
CA HIS A 120 12.70 3.20 -8.47
C HIS A 120 11.32 2.62 -8.25
N TYR A 121 11.03 1.52 -8.90
CA TYR A 121 9.74 0.85 -8.83
C TYR A 121 9.95 -0.65 -8.73
N GLY A 122 9.30 -1.26 -7.76
CA GLY A 122 9.29 -2.69 -7.60
C GLY A 122 7.87 -3.19 -7.41
N GLY A 123 7.56 -4.34 -7.99
CA GLY A 123 6.28 -4.99 -7.81
C GLY A 123 6.48 -6.47 -7.54
N TYR A 124 5.51 -7.06 -6.83
CA TYR A 124 5.48 -8.48 -6.62
C TYR A 124 4.03 -8.95 -6.51
N ILE A 125 3.85 -10.21 -6.65
CA ILE A 125 2.53 -10.82 -6.60
C ILE A 125 2.47 -11.81 -5.44
#